data_e3cba6d7a83a927547f4d3acf858382a
#
_entry.id   e3cba6d7a83a927547f4d3acf858382a
#
_cell.length_a   1.000
_cell.length_b   1.000
_cell.length_c   1.000
_cell.angle_alpha   90.00
_cell.angle_beta   90.00
_cell.angle_gamma   90.00
#
_symmetry.space_group_name_H-M   'P 1'
#
loop_
_entity.id
_entity.type
_entity.pdbx_description
1 polymer ?
#
loop_
_entity_poly.entity_id
_entity_poly.type
_entity_poly.pdbx_seq_one_letter_code
_entity_poly.pdbx_strand_id
1 'polypeptide(L)'
;MKKHNEWTKRTTLLRRVLLILVSFLLIGVDINASYSLRQFSSKNGLSNSAILSMCQDRHGVIWIGSCDGLNIYDGTYLGLYKPTNVHHSFSGNLIERIIEADNDVLWIQTNYGLDRFDTRRQTIQSFKDFKYINRMAISPEDDFFIIKDDGYI
;
A
#
# COMPACT_ATOMS: atom_id res chain seq x y z
N MET A 1 33.74 30.19 54.96
CA MET A 1 34.49 29.44 53.92
C MET A 1 33.87 28.11 53.45
N LYS A 2 32.97 27.45 54.19
CA LYS A 2 32.38 26.13 53.75
C LYS A 2 31.35 26.20 52.62
N LYS A 3 30.57 27.28 52.48
CA LYS A 3 29.52 27.40 51.44
C LYS A 3 30.02 27.54 50.01
N HIS A 4 31.20 28.09 49.80
CA HIS A 4 31.78 28.28 48.45
C HIS A 4 32.25 26.97 47.83
N ASN A 5 32.64 25.99 48.62
CA ASN A 5 33.16 24.71 48.16
C ASN A 5 32.06 23.72 47.74
N GLU A 6 30.85 23.89 48.24
CA GLU A 6 29.69 23.07 47.83
C GLU A 6 29.09 23.52 46.47
N TRP A 7 29.13 24.83 46.21
CA TRP A 7 28.63 25.39 44.97
C TRP A 7 29.48 24.94 43.77
N THR A 8 30.81 24.98 43.92
CA THR A 8 31.74 24.51 42.88
C THR A 8 31.63 23.01 42.62
N LYS A 9 31.36 22.20 43.65
CA LYS A 9 31.14 20.75 43.48
C LYS A 9 29.83 20.45 42.73
N ARG A 10 28.76 21.18 43.00
CA ARG A 10 27.46 21.02 42.26
C ARG A 10 27.57 21.44 40.81
N THR A 11 28.25 22.53 40.49
CA THR A 11 28.43 22.98 39.11
C THR A 11 29.33 22.04 38.30
N THR A 12 30.35 21.44 38.91
CA THR A 12 31.18 20.42 38.25
C THR A 12 30.43 19.11 38.04
N LEU A 13 29.57 18.71 38.97
CA LEU A 13 28.70 17.54 38.80
C LEU A 13 27.70 17.74 37.64
N LEU A 14 27.02 18.87 37.61
CA LEU A 14 26.07 19.23 36.55
C LEU A 14 26.76 19.28 35.17
N ARG A 15 27.97 19.83 35.07
CA ARG A 15 28.74 19.80 33.82
C ARG A 15 29.11 18.38 33.38
N ARG A 16 29.49 17.51 34.29
CA ARG A 16 29.78 16.10 33.97
C ARG A 16 28.55 15.34 33.50
N VAL A 17 27.41 15.53 34.17
CA VAL A 17 26.15 14.92 33.77
C VAL A 17 25.69 15.43 32.39
N LEU A 18 25.84 16.74 32.14
CA LEU A 18 25.52 17.32 30.84
C LEU A 18 26.41 16.77 29.71
N LEU A 19 27.71 16.60 29.96
CA LEU A 19 28.64 16.02 29.00
C LEU A 19 28.32 14.55 28.69
N ILE A 20 27.92 13.78 29.72
CA ILE A 20 27.48 12.38 29.51
C ILE A 20 26.20 12.33 28.71
N LEU A 21 25.20 13.21 28.98
CA LEU A 21 23.97 13.31 28.21
C LEU A 21 24.24 13.71 26.75
N VAL A 22 25.12 14.67 26.51
CA VAL A 22 25.51 15.08 25.15
C VAL A 22 26.26 13.96 24.43
N SER A 23 27.12 13.21 25.14
CA SER A 23 27.82 12.06 24.57
C SER A 23 26.83 10.92 24.17
N PHE A 24 25.78 10.69 24.97
CA PHE A 24 24.72 9.75 24.62
C PHE A 24 23.88 10.20 23.41
N LEU A 25 23.68 11.50 23.25
CA LEU A 25 22.98 12.07 22.09
C LEU A 25 23.82 11.98 20.79
N LEU A 26 25.15 11.91 20.92
CA LEU A 26 26.09 11.80 19.79
C LEU A 26 26.40 10.35 19.39
N ILE A 27 25.94 9.35 20.14
CA ILE A 27 25.97 7.95 19.72
C ILE A 27 24.88 7.82 18.66
N GLY A 28 25.22 8.10 17.41
CA GLY A 28 24.37 7.86 16.27
C GLY A 28 23.99 6.38 16.26
N VAL A 29 22.71 6.11 16.40
CA VAL A 29 22.17 4.77 16.14
C VAL A 29 22.23 4.60 14.64
N ASP A 30 23.23 3.87 14.14
CA ASP A 30 23.26 3.41 12.76
C ASP A 30 22.07 2.48 12.55
N ILE A 31 20.93 3.05 12.10
CA ILE A 31 19.77 2.27 11.66
C ILE A 31 20.16 1.66 10.31
N ASN A 32 20.79 0.51 10.34
CA ASN A 32 20.98 -0.28 9.14
C ASN A 32 19.62 -0.82 8.70
N ALA A 33 18.96 -0.13 7.77
CA ALA A 33 17.78 -0.64 7.11
C ALA A 33 18.19 -1.84 6.24
N SER A 34 17.90 -3.03 6.71
CA SER A 34 18.09 -4.25 5.92
C SER A 34 16.91 -4.39 4.96
N TYR A 35 17.20 -4.28 3.66
CA TYR A 35 16.20 -4.56 2.62
C TYR A 35 16.18 -6.05 2.32
N SER A 36 15.01 -6.66 2.44
CA SER A 36 14.78 -8.03 1.98
C SER A 36 14.05 -7.98 0.64
N LEU A 37 14.67 -8.53 -0.40
CA LEU A 37 14.04 -8.67 -1.71
C LEU A 37 13.39 -10.04 -1.81
N ARG A 38 12.11 -10.06 -2.17
CA ARG A 38 11.36 -11.28 -2.45
C ARG A 38 10.85 -11.23 -3.89
N GLN A 39 11.14 -12.28 -4.65
CA GLN A 39 10.68 -12.40 -6.02
C GLN A 39 9.43 -13.27 -6.10
N PHE A 40 8.41 -12.79 -6.80
CA PHE A 40 7.20 -13.52 -7.11
C PHE A 40 7.13 -13.86 -8.61
N SER A 41 6.63 -15.03 -8.94
CA SER A 41 6.42 -15.48 -10.32
C SER A 41 5.25 -16.48 -10.36
N SER A 42 4.85 -16.88 -11.56
CA SER A 42 3.85 -17.95 -11.74
C SER A 42 4.24 -19.29 -11.12
N LYS A 43 5.56 -19.53 -10.90
CA LYS A 43 6.05 -20.75 -10.25
C LYS A 43 5.78 -20.78 -8.74
N ASN A 44 5.57 -19.61 -8.11
CA ASN A 44 5.40 -19.47 -6.67
C ASN A 44 4.12 -18.76 -6.26
N GLY A 45 3.09 -18.81 -7.10
CA GLY A 45 1.73 -18.45 -6.70
C GLY A 45 1.05 -17.32 -7.48
N LEU A 46 1.77 -16.58 -8.34
CA LEU A 46 1.10 -15.61 -9.22
C LEU A 46 0.29 -16.32 -10.31
N SER A 47 -0.89 -15.78 -10.58
CA SER A 47 -1.76 -16.27 -11.65
C SER A 47 -1.12 -16.12 -13.03
N ASN A 48 -0.37 -15.04 -13.23
CA ASN A 48 0.41 -14.76 -14.43
C ASN A 48 1.63 -13.91 -14.08
N SER A 49 2.73 -14.09 -14.84
CA SER A 49 3.96 -13.29 -14.64
C SER A 49 3.91 -11.91 -15.30
N ALA A 50 2.95 -11.66 -16.19
CA ALA A 50 2.71 -10.34 -16.76
C ALA A 50 1.85 -9.52 -15.79
N ILE A 51 2.50 -8.72 -14.97
CA ILE A 51 1.86 -7.82 -14.00
C ILE A 51 1.62 -6.48 -14.66
N LEU A 52 0.38 -5.98 -14.54
CA LEU A 52 -0.07 -4.73 -15.14
C LEU A 52 -0.23 -3.62 -14.10
N SER A 53 -0.62 -3.97 -12.89
CA SER A 53 -0.87 -3.01 -11.81
C SER A 53 -0.61 -3.60 -10.43
N MET A 54 -0.33 -2.72 -9.48
CA MET A 54 -0.24 -3.06 -8.06
C MET A 54 -0.80 -1.91 -7.22
N CYS A 55 -1.44 -2.27 -6.11
CA CYS A 55 -1.92 -1.33 -5.11
C CYS A 55 -1.72 -1.94 -3.73
N GLN A 56 -1.21 -1.18 -2.78
CA GLN A 56 -1.23 -1.56 -1.38
C GLN A 56 -2.38 -0.84 -0.70
N ASP A 57 -3.28 -1.59 -0.08
CA ASP A 57 -4.39 -1.00 0.65
C ASP A 57 -3.97 -0.51 2.05
N ARG A 58 -4.86 0.21 2.71
CA ARG A 58 -4.66 0.76 4.06
C ARG A 58 -4.39 -0.28 5.14
N HIS A 59 -4.71 -1.56 4.89
CA HIS A 59 -4.45 -2.67 5.80
C HIS A 59 -3.09 -3.34 5.53
N GLY A 60 -2.34 -2.84 4.52
CA GLY A 60 -1.04 -3.36 4.14
C GLY A 60 -1.09 -4.55 3.19
N VAL A 61 -2.28 -4.96 2.74
CA VAL A 61 -2.46 -6.01 1.74
C VAL A 61 -2.08 -5.48 0.36
N ILE A 62 -1.28 -6.23 -0.38
CA ILE A 62 -0.88 -5.89 -1.73
C ILE A 62 -1.77 -6.63 -2.72
N TRP A 63 -2.46 -5.86 -3.56
CA TRP A 63 -3.28 -6.32 -4.65
C TRP A 63 -2.48 -6.24 -5.94
N ILE A 64 -2.40 -7.34 -6.68
CA ILE A 64 -1.55 -7.47 -7.85
C ILE A 64 -2.41 -7.86 -9.04
N GLY A 65 -2.60 -6.93 -9.96
CA GLY A 65 -3.31 -7.14 -11.22
C GLY A 65 -2.41 -7.72 -12.29
N SER A 66 -2.84 -8.82 -12.88
CA SER A 66 -2.11 -9.52 -13.93
C SER A 66 -2.96 -9.69 -15.19
N CYS A 67 -2.37 -10.27 -16.23
CA CYS A 67 -3.10 -10.67 -17.44
C CYS A 67 -4.10 -11.81 -17.19
N ASP A 68 -4.09 -12.44 -16.02
CA ASP A 68 -4.97 -13.57 -15.69
C ASP A 68 -5.48 -13.51 -14.26
N GLY A 69 -6.08 -12.38 -13.89
CA GLY A 69 -6.76 -12.18 -12.63
C GLY A 69 -6.04 -11.32 -11.61
N LEU A 70 -6.70 -11.16 -10.48
CA LEU A 70 -6.27 -10.40 -9.35
C LEU A 70 -5.61 -11.32 -8.32
N ASN A 71 -4.37 -11.01 -7.95
CA ASN A 71 -3.68 -11.73 -6.89
C ASN A 71 -3.68 -10.89 -5.62
N ILE A 72 -3.55 -11.57 -4.48
CA ILE A 72 -3.50 -10.97 -3.15
C ILE A 72 -2.23 -11.45 -2.44
N TYR A 73 -1.55 -10.52 -1.76
CA TYR A 73 -0.43 -10.81 -0.88
C TYR A 73 -0.58 -10.07 0.44
N ASP A 74 -0.68 -10.81 1.53
CA ASP A 74 -0.89 -10.30 2.89
C ASP A 74 0.40 -10.21 3.74
N GLY A 75 1.56 -10.39 3.10
CA GLY A 75 2.86 -10.46 3.78
C GLY A 75 3.33 -11.90 4.01
N THR A 76 2.44 -12.86 4.02
CA THR A 76 2.72 -14.29 4.27
C THR A 76 2.29 -15.15 3.09
N TYR A 77 1.04 -15.01 2.68
CA TYR A 77 0.41 -15.78 1.61
C TYR A 77 0.34 -14.97 0.32
N LEU A 78 0.71 -15.58 -0.78
CA LEU A 78 0.48 -15.07 -2.13
C LEU A 78 -0.44 -16.04 -2.87
N GLY A 79 -1.54 -15.52 -3.40
CA GLY A 79 -2.47 -16.34 -4.15
C GLY A 79 -3.37 -15.57 -5.10
N LEU A 80 -4.10 -16.31 -5.92
CA LEU A 80 -5.13 -15.76 -6.79
C LEU A 80 -6.37 -15.43 -5.94
N TYR A 81 -6.84 -14.20 -6.03
CA TYR A 81 -8.11 -13.82 -5.44
C TYR A 81 -9.27 -14.43 -6.25
N LYS A 82 -10.07 -15.23 -5.58
CA LYS A 82 -11.29 -15.81 -6.15
C LYS A 82 -12.47 -15.34 -5.32
N PRO A 83 -13.42 -14.60 -5.92
CA PRO A 83 -14.65 -14.24 -5.21
C PRO A 83 -15.35 -15.49 -4.72
N THR A 84 -15.84 -15.47 -3.49
CA THR A 84 -16.56 -16.61 -2.89
C THR A 84 -17.96 -16.79 -3.45
N ASN A 85 -18.47 -15.78 -4.18
CA ASN A 85 -19.84 -15.78 -4.70
C ASN A 85 -19.82 -15.73 -6.24
N VAL A 86 -20.30 -16.78 -6.86
CA VAL A 86 -20.28 -16.98 -8.33
C VAL A 86 -21.02 -15.87 -9.09
N HIS A 87 -21.96 -15.18 -8.45
CA HIS A 87 -22.73 -14.07 -9.05
C HIS A 87 -22.00 -12.71 -9.03
N HIS A 88 -20.84 -12.61 -8.38
CA HIS A 88 -20.09 -11.38 -8.23
C HIS A 88 -18.64 -11.61 -8.65
N SER A 89 -18.43 -11.93 -9.91
CA SER A 89 -17.09 -11.97 -10.51
C SER A 89 -16.72 -10.61 -11.12
N PHE A 90 -15.43 -10.33 -11.25
CA PHE A 90 -14.95 -9.19 -12.01
C PHE A 90 -15.45 -9.23 -13.45
N SER A 91 -15.59 -8.06 -14.08
CA SER A 91 -16.03 -7.93 -15.46
C SER A 91 -15.08 -8.59 -16.47
N GLY A 92 -13.78 -8.69 -16.09
CA GLY A 92 -12.75 -9.35 -16.89
C GLY A 92 -11.63 -9.94 -16.02
N ASN A 93 -10.73 -10.67 -16.62
CA ASN A 93 -9.58 -11.28 -15.97
C ASN A 93 -8.25 -10.55 -16.20
N LEU A 94 -8.18 -9.68 -17.20
CA LEU A 94 -7.03 -8.82 -17.44
C LEU A 94 -7.20 -7.56 -16.59
N ILE A 95 -6.43 -7.49 -15.49
CA ILE A 95 -6.54 -6.43 -14.48
C ILE A 95 -5.55 -5.32 -14.80
N GLU A 96 -6.03 -4.29 -15.48
CA GLU A 96 -5.20 -3.21 -16.02
C GLU A 96 -4.79 -2.17 -14.98
N ARG A 97 -5.71 -1.86 -14.05
CA ARG A 97 -5.47 -0.89 -12.98
C ARG A 97 -6.22 -1.23 -11.72
N ILE A 98 -5.62 -0.84 -10.59
CA ILE A 98 -6.20 -0.94 -9.26
C ILE A 98 -5.94 0.38 -8.56
N ILE A 99 -6.98 1.00 -7.99
CA ILE A 99 -6.88 2.19 -7.14
C ILE A 99 -7.68 1.94 -5.87
N GLU A 100 -7.10 2.24 -4.72
CA GLU A 100 -7.81 2.24 -3.45
C GLU A 100 -8.60 3.54 -3.30
N ALA A 101 -9.87 3.42 -2.92
CA ALA A 101 -10.74 4.48 -2.43
C ALA A 101 -10.94 4.34 -0.92
N ASP A 102 -11.65 5.29 -0.32
CA ASP A 102 -12.03 5.19 1.07
C ASP A 102 -12.98 4.02 1.36
N ASN A 103 -13.11 3.65 2.64
CA ASN A 103 -14.04 2.62 3.13
C ASN A 103 -13.82 1.20 2.56
N ASP A 104 -12.55 0.78 2.44
CA ASP A 104 -12.17 -0.57 2.00
C ASP A 104 -12.64 -0.91 0.58
N VAL A 105 -12.66 0.08 -0.31
CA VAL A 105 -13.08 -0.08 -1.69
C VAL A 105 -11.87 -0.02 -2.61
N LEU A 106 -11.80 -0.98 -3.54
CA LEU A 106 -10.89 -0.92 -4.68
C LEU A 106 -11.69 -0.67 -5.96
N TRP A 107 -11.22 0.26 -6.77
CA TRP A 107 -11.65 0.40 -8.14
C TRP A 107 -10.69 -0.34 -9.07
N ILE A 108 -11.24 -1.26 -9.85
CA ILE A 108 -10.48 -2.20 -10.66
C ILE A 108 -10.90 -2.04 -12.10
N GLN A 109 -9.98 -1.58 -12.94
CA GLN A 109 -10.16 -1.56 -14.39
C GLN A 109 -9.76 -2.90 -14.98
N THR A 110 -10.66 -3.48 -15.77
CA THR A 110 -10.41 -4.69 -16.54
C THR A 110 -10.56 -4.44 -18.05
N ASN A 111 -10.20 -5.42 -18.85
CA ASN A 111 -10.40 -5.38 -20.29
C ASN A 111 -11.89 -5.30 -20.74
N TYR A 112 -12.84 -5.56 -19.83
CA TYR A 112 -14.27 -5.54 -20.15
C TYR A 112 -15.09 -4.52 -19.37
N GLY A 113 -14.49 -3.74 -18.51
CA GLY A 113 -15.21 -2.71 -17.76
C GLY A 113 -14.46 -2.24 -16.50
N LEU A 114 -15.21 -1.57 -15.66
CA LEU A 114 -14.79 -1.08 -14.38
C LEU A 114 -15.55 -1.83 -13.28
N ASP A 115 -14.84 -2.28 -12.26
CA ASP A 115 -15.40 -2.96 -11.12
C ASP A 115 -15.12 -2.18 -9.83
N ARG A 116 -16.17 -2.02 -9.02
CA ARG A 116 -16.05 -1.55 -7.63
C ARG A 116 -16.05 -2.76 -6.71
N PHE A 117 -14.96 -2.99 -6.03
CA PHE A 117 -14.77 -4.10 -5.12
C PHE A 117 -14.72 -3.63 -3.68
N ASP A 118 -15.68 -4.03 -2.86
CA ASP A 118 -15.66 -3.86 -1.40
C ASP A 118 -14.89 -5.03 -0.80
N THR A 119 -13.67 -4.77 -0.35
CA THR A 119 -12.76 -5.81 0.17
C THR A 119 -13.22 -6.39 1.48
N ARG A 120 -13.99 -5.63 2.28
CA ARG A 120 -14.52 -6.05 3.58
C ARG A 120 -15.75 -6.94 3.43
N ARG A 121 -16.68 -6.54 2.56
CA ARG A 121 -17.92 -7.29 2.29
C ARG A 121 -17.72 -8.38 1.25
N GLN A 122 -16.59 -8.39 0.56
CA GLN A 122 -16.30 -9.31 -0.54
C GLN A 122 -17.36 -9.24 -1.65
N THR A 123 -17.81 -8.03 -1.96
CA THR A 123 -18.83 -7.78 -3.00
C THR A 123 -18.25 -7.00 -4.16
N ILE A 124 -18.62 -7.39 -5.36
CA ILE A 124 -18.19 -6.75 -6.61
C ILE A 124 -19.41 -6.17 -7.31
N GLN A 125 -19.31 -4.92 -7.72
CA GLN A 125 -20.26 -4.24 -8.58
C GLN A 125 -19.56 -3.88 -9.88
N SER A 126 -20.06 -4.43 -11.01
CA SER A 126 -19.44 -4.26 -12.32
C SER A 126 -20.18 -3.22 -13.17
N PHE A 127 -19.41 -2.34 -13.80
CA PHE A 127 -19.87 -1.28 -14.71
C PHE A 127 -19.32 -1.57 -16.11
N LYS A 128 -20.04 -2.35 -16.91
CA LYS A 128 -19.59 -2.83 -18.24
C LYS A 128 -19.62 -1.74 -19.31
N ASP A 129 -20.31 -0.63 -19.06
CA ASP A 129 -20.37 0.51 -19.98
C ASP A 129 -19.09 1.37 -19.94
N PHE A 130 -18.27 1.19 -18.92
CA PHE A 130 -17.00 1.87 -18.75
C PHE A 130 -15.84 1.06 -19.35
N LYS A 131 -15.89 0.87 -20.66
CA LYS A 131 -14.78 0.30 -21.43
C LYS A 131 -13.84 1.41 -21.91
N TYR A 132 -12.61 1.03 -22.25
CA TYR A 132 -11.61 1.93 -22.87
C TYR A 132 -11.26 3.13 -21.96
N ILE A 133 -11.08 2.86 -20.67
CA ILE A 133 -10.61 3.87 -19.72
C ILE A 133 -9.11 4.10 -19.96
N ASN A 134 -8.76 5.34 -20.32
CA ASN A 134 -7.35 5.73 -20.48
C ASN A 134 -6.70 6.03 -19.13
N ARG A 135 -7.38 6.80 -18.29
CA ARG A 135 -6.92 7.18 -16.94
C ARG A 135 -8.06 7.14 -15.96
N MET A 136 -7.72 6.80 -14.73
CA MET A 136 -8.60 6.97 -13.58
C MET A 136 -7.80 7.51 -12.39
N ALA A 137 -8.45 8.32 -11.56
CA ALA A 137 -7.90 8.92 -10.36
C ALA A 137 -9.00 9.12 -9.32
N ILE A 138 -8.59 9.22 -8.06
CA ILE A 138 -9.48 9.57 -6.95
C ILE A 138 -8.92 10.83 -6.31
N SER A 139 -9.78 11.83 -6.04
CA SER A 139 -9.40 13.03 -5.31
C SER A 139 -9.27 12.75 -3.81
N PRO A 140 -8.64 13.66 -3.04
CA PRO A 140 -8.64 13.56 -1.58
C PRO A 140 -10.03 13.59 -0.94
N GLU A 141 -11.03 14.14 -1.66
CA GLU A 141 -12.43 14.22 -1.25
C GLU A 141 -13.26 12.99 -1.67
N ASP A 142 -12.59 11.93 -2.19
CA ASP A 142 -13.17 10.66 -2.67
C ASP A 142 -14.01 10.80 -3.95
N ASP A 143 -13.79 11.87 -4.75
CA ASP A 143 -14.37 11.98 -6.09
C ASP A 143 -13.60 11.11 -7.08
N PHE A 144 -14.33 10.33 -7.85
CA PHE A 144 -13.75 9.41 -8.84
C PHE A 144 -13.78 9.98 -10.25
N PHE A 145 -12.62 10.11 -10.86
CA PHE A 145 -12.42 10.67 -12.21
C PHE A 145 -12.01 9.60 -13.20
N ILE A 146 -12.64 9.63 -14.38
CA ILE A 146 -12.33 8.72 -15.49
C ILE A 146 -12.10 9.54 -16.76
N ILE A 147 -11.02 9.23 -17.48
CA ILE A 147 -10.79 9.72 -18.83
C ILE A 147 -10.90 8.52 -19.76
N LYS A 148 -11.82 8.59 -20.74
CA LYS A 148 -11.97 7.59 -21.78
C LYS A 148 -11.13 7.94 -23.02
N ASP A 149 -10.88 6.95 -23.87
CA ASP A 149 -10.13 7.15 -25.12
C ASP A 149 -10.86 8.04 -26.15
N ASP A 150 -12.18 8.22 -25.99
CA ASP A 150 -12.97 9.14 -26.81
C ASP A 150 -12.79 10.63 -26.41
N GLY A 151 -11.96 10.92 -25.41
CA GLY A 151 -11.61 12.27 -24.96
C GLY A 151 -12.69 12.99 -24.16
N TYR A 152 -13.76 12.32 -23.78
CA TYR A 152 -14.80 12.87 -22.91
C TYR A 152 -14.57 12.43 -21.45
N ILE A 153 -14.72 13.40 -20.56
CA ILE A 153 -14.64 13.22 -19.09
C ILE A 153 -16.04 12.99 -18.54
#